data_8ee266dfa9b2d5ab4aacdac578591280
#
_entry.id   8ee266dfa9b2d5ab4aacdac578591280
#
_cell.length_a   1.000
_cell.length_b   1.000
_cell.length_c   1.000
_cell.angle_alpha   90.00
_cell.angle_beta   90.00
_cell.angle_gamma   90.00
#
_symmetry.space_group_name_H-M   'P 1'
#
loop_
_entity.id
_entity.type
_entity.pdbx_description
1 polymer ?
#
loop_
_entity_poly.entity_id
_entity_poly.type
_entity_poly.pdbx_seq_one_letter_code
_entity_poly.pdbx_strand_id
1 'polypeptide(L)'
;VSGILAGGRVQAFLRRTGARVPIVQAPMAGAGGVALAAAAMRGGAVGSLPCAMLTPDQLREQVTQLRAQADGPLNLNFFCHQLGDPPDEAAWRAVLAPFYAQEGVGPPVTPPPLRAPFDAAMCELVEQLRPQIVSFHFGLPEPRLLERLRALGIAIIGNATTVAEAQWLSDKVDLIIAQGGEAGGHAGHFLDGYRPVGTLALTRAIAASGGDAGPIVIAAGGIADAAGIAAALRLGAGAAQLGTAYLHSAESTISAAHRAALREGETVVTNLFSGGLARGIRNALIDAIGPVHPAAPRFPHASAALAELRRTAEGAGRGDYSPLWAGQAAAIGAPPPGTPPPGAQQLTEWLARELAAMLEGAA
;
A
#
# COMPACT_ATOMS: atom_id res chain seq x y z
N VAL A 1 19.07 -2.24 25.93
CA VAL A 1 18.44 -3.10 24.91
C VAL A 1 16.95 -2.88 24.82
N SER A 2 16.31 -2.67 25.92
CA SER A 2 14.94 -2.16 25.97
C SER A 2 14.79 -0.78 25.28
N GLY A 3 15.92 -0.12 24.90
CA GLY A 3 15.94 1.27 24.47
C GLY A 3 15.15 1.61 23.20
N ILE A 4 15.21 0.83 22.10
CA ILE A 4 14.56 1.19 20.84
C ILE A 4 13.05 0.84 20.88
N LEU A 5 12.68 -0.35 21.33
CA LEU A 5 11.28 -0.71 21.50
C LEU A 5 10.61 0.04 22.65
N ALA A 6 11.37 0.40 23.68
CA ALA A 6 10.97 1.33 24.74
C ALA A 6 11.12 2.81 24.33
N GLY A 7 11.72 3.08 23.16
CA GLY A 7 11.95 4.43 22.63
C GLY A 7 10.66 5.21 22.45
N GLY A 8 10.70 6.52 22.72
CA GLY A 8 9.53 7.38 22.76
C GLY A 8 8.65 7.29 21.50
N ARG A 9 9.25 7.15 20.30
CA ARG A 9 8.53 7.09 19.03
C ARG A 9 7.79 5.77 18.79
N VAL A 10 8.42 4.63 19.09
CA VAL A 10 7.77 3.31 19.01
C VAL A 10 6.63 3.25 20.01
N GLN A 11 6.86 3.66 21.26
CA GLN A 11 5.81 3.67 22.27
C GLN A 11 4.67 4.65 21.93
N ALA A 12 4.97 5.80 21.32
CA ALA A 12 3.97 6.73 20.82
C ALA A 12 3.11 6.09 19.72
N PHE A 13 3.73 5.36 18.77
CA PHE A 13 3.01 4.60 17.74
C PHE A 13 2.07 3.56 18.37
N LEU A 14 2.58 2.72 19.26
CA LEU A 14 1.79 1.66 19.91
C LEU A 14 0.60 2.24 20.69
N ARG A 15 0.82 3.31 21.48
CA ARG A 15 -0.28 4.00 22.19
C ARG A 15 -1.29 4.65 21.26
N ARG A 16 -0.84 5.30 20.17
CA ARG A 16 -1.75 6.03 19.27
C ARG A 16 -2.60 5.10 18.42
N THR A 17 -2.07 3.93 18.06
CA THR A 17 -2.74 2.98 17.17
C THR A 17 -3.42 1.84 17.92
N GLY A 18 -2.95 1.45 19.10
CA GLY A 18 -3.37 0.23 19.81
C GLY A 18 -2.69 -1.05 19.31
N ALA A 19 -1.68 -0.93 18.42
CA ALA A 19 -0.89 -2.08 17.99
C ALA A 19 -0.01 -2.64 19.11
N ARG A 20 0.29 -3.94 19.06
CA ARG A 20 1.22 -4.60 20.00
C ARG A 20 2.65 -4.64 19.47
N VAL A 21 2.83 -4.50 18.16
CA VAL A 21 4.14 -4.50 17.49
C VAL A 21 4.24 -3.31 16.53
N PRO A 22 5.44 -2.75 16.26
CA PRO A 22 5.61 -1.58 15.41
C PRO A 22 5.54 -1.93 13.91
N ILE A 23 4.49 -2.62 13.52
CA ILE A 23 4.27 -3.11 12.16
C ILE A 23 2.88 -2.70 11.67
N VAL A 24 2.81 -2.23 10.43
CA VAL A 24 1.57 -1.98 9.69
C VAL A 24 1.54 -2.93 8.48
N GLN A 25 0.51 -3.77 8.37
CA GLN A 25 0.22 -4.46 7.12
C GLN A 25 -0.32 -3.43 6.12
N ALA A 26 0.36 -3.22 5.01
CA ALA A 26 0.01 -2.21 4.02
C ALA A 26 -1.36 -2.51 3.36
N PRO A 27 -2.19 -1.48 3.11
CA PRO A 27 -3.41 -1.65 2.31
C PRO A 27 -3.04 -1.96 0.85
N MET A 28 -3.52 -3.07 0.31
CA MET A 28 -3.15 -3.56 -1.03
C MET A 28 -4.41 -3.95 -1.82
N ALA A 29 -4.90 -3.03 -2.65
CA ALA A 29 -6.10 -3.23 -3.45
C ALA A 29 -5.92 -4.42 -4.43
N GLY A 30 -6.84 -5.39 -4.37
CA GLY A 30 -6.81 -6.60 -5.20
C GLY A 30 -5.81 -7.66 -4.75
N ALA A 31 -5.04 -7.41 -3.67
CA ALA A 31 -4.06 -8.37 -3.14
C ALA A 31 -4.25 -8.66 -1.64
N GLY A 32 -4.96 -7.80 -0.92
CA GLY A 32 -5.31 -7.98 0.48
C GLY A 32 -6.76 -7.64 0.74
N GLY A 33 -7.30 -8.19 1.81
CA GLY A 33 -8.69 -7.99 2.24
C GLY A 33 -8.88 -8.40 3.69
N VAL A 34 -10.10 -8.76 4.04
CA VAL A 34 -10.51 -9.11 5.42
C VAL A 34 -9.59 -10.17 6.05
N ALA A 35 -9.34 -11.28 5.36
CA ALA A 35 -8.53 -12.38 5.90
C ALA A 35 -7.10 -11.96 6.23
N LEU A 36 -6.44 -11.21 5.31
CA LEU A 36 -5.08 -10.73 5.50
C LEU A 36 -4.99 -9.72 6.64
N ALA A 37 -5.89 -8.73 6.66
CA ALA A 37 -5.92 -7.72 7.71
C ALA A 37 -6.20 -8.34 9.09
N ALA A 38 -7.18 -9.23 9.19
CA ALA A 38 -7.50 -9.95 10.43
C ALA A 38 -6.32 -10.79 10.93
N ALA A 39 -5.63 -11.51 10.05
CA ALA A 39 -4.47 -12.31 10.43
C ALA A 39 -3.30 -11.42 10.92
N ALA A 40 -3.01 -10.30 10.26
CA ALA A 40 -2.02 -9.34 10.72
C ALA A 40 -2.37 -8.75 12.10
N MET A 41 -3.65 -8.42 12.34
CA MET A 41 -4.15 -7.93 13.64
C MET A 41 -3.97 -8.96 14.73
N ARG A 42 -4.29 -10.23 14.49
CA ARG A 42 -4.06 -11.33 15.47
C ARG A 42 -2.57 -11.45 15.82
N GLY A 43 -1.66 -11.26 14.85
CA GLY A 43 -0.21 -11.18 15.09
C GLY A 43 0.25 -9.94 15.86
N GLY A 44 -0.61 -8.94 16.05
CA GLY A 44 -0.33 -7.72 16.82
C GLY A 44 -0.04 -6.47 16.01
N ALA A 45 -0.03 -6.55 14.68
CA ALA A 45 0.16 -5.42 13.78
C ALA A 45 -1.13 -4.58 13.60
N VAL A 46 -0.99 -3.41 12.97
CA VAL A 46 -2.14 -2.72 12.38
C VAL A 46 -2.55 -3.47 11.13
N GLY A 47 -3.81 -3.91 11.04
CA GLY A 47 -4.39 -4.47 9.83
C GLY A 47 -5.01 -3.37 8.96
N SER A 48 -4.83 -3.43 7.65
CA SER A 48 -5.36 -2.39 6.75
C SER A 48 -6.28 -2.96 5.68
N LEU A 49 -7.42 -2.28 5.45
CA LEU A 49 -8.31 -2.51 4.32
C LEU A 49 -8.13 -1.42 3.25
N PRO A 50 -7.92 -1.80 1.97
CA PRO A 50 -7.88 -0.87 0.85
C PRO A 50 -9.31 -0.52 0.41
N CYS A 51 -9.76 0.71 0.66
CA CYS A 51 -11.16 1.11 0.48
C CYS A 51 -11.47 1.87 -0.82
N ALA A 52 -10.46 2.26 -1.60
CA ALA A 52 -10.65 3.12 -2.78
C ALA A 52 -11.49 2.51 -3.93
N MET A 53 -11.77 1.20 -3.88
CA MET A 53 -12.60 0.50 -4.87
C MET A 53 -13.89 -0.08 -4.28
N LEU A 54 -14.15 0.15 -3.00
CA LEU A 54 -15.31 -0.41 -2.31
C LEU A 54 -16.48 0.57 -2.36
N THR A 55 -17.67 0.03 -2.58
CA THR A 55 -18.91 0.76 -2.30
C THR A 55 -19.12 0.89 -0.78
N PRO A 56 -19.95 1.83 -0.30
CA PRO A 56 -20.26 1.95 1.12
C PRO A 56 -20.76 0.64 1.75
N ASP A 57 -21.60 -0.10 1.05
CA ASP A 57 -22.13 -1.39 1.55
C ASP A 57 -21.04 -2.47 1.63
N GLN A 58 -20.18 -2.57 0.62
CA GLN A 58 -19.04 -3.48 0.64
C GLN A 58 -18.07 -3.15 1.77
N LEU A 59 -17.80 -1.88 2.04
CA LEU A 59 -16.95 -1.48 3.15
C LEU A 59 -17.58 -1.84 4.50
N ARG A 60 -18.88 -1.60 4.68
CA ARG A 60 -19.62 -1.98 5.90
C ARG A 60 -19.55 -3.49 6.14
N GLU A 61 -19.78 -4.27 5.09
CA GLU A 61 -19.70 -5.72 5.15
C GLU A 61 -18.29 -6.20 5.52
N GLN A 62 -17.25 -5.70 4.84
CA GLN A 62 -15.87 -6.10 5.11
C GLN A 62 -15.42 -5.74 6.53
N VAL A 63 -15.79 -4.57 7.05
CA VAL A 63 -15.46 -4.19 8.44
C VAL A 63 -16.19 -5.09 9.44
N THR A 64 -17.45 -5.43 9.17
CA THR A 64 -18.22 -6.37 10.01
C THR A 64 -17.56 -7.74 10.04
N GLN A 65 -17.22 -8.28 8.87
CA GLN A 65 -16.53 -9.58 8.75
C GLN A 65 -15.16 -9.57 9.44
N LEU A 66 -14.41 -8.46 9.32
CA LEU A 66 -13.10 -8.34 9.94
C LEU A 66 -13.21 -8.35 11.47
N ARG A 67 -14.13 -7.58 12.04
CA ARG A 67 -14.34 -7.51 13.49
C ARG A 67 -14.83 -8.82 14.08
N ALA A 68 -15.52 -9.64 13.29
CA ALA A 68 -15.87 -10.99 13.71
C ALA A 68 -14.67 -11.96 13.75
N GLN A 69 -13.56 -11.64 13.08
CA GLN A 69 -12.37 -12.49 12.97
C GLN A 69 -11.19 -12.06 13.84
N ALA A 70 -11.10 -10.79 14.19
CA ALA A 70 -9.98 -10.27 14.96
C ALA A 70 -10.34 -8.98 15.74
N ASP A 71 -9.82 -8.91 16.94
CA ASP A 71 -9.73 -7.68 17.72
C ASP A 71 -8.37 -7.02 17.49
N GLY A 72 -8.33 -5.68 17.39
CA GLY A 72 -7.10 -4.92 17.22
C GLY A 72 -7.27 -3.68 16.35
N PRO A 73 -6.16 -3.00 16.04
CA PRO A 73 -6.21 -1.74 15.31
C PRO A 73 -6.47 -1.95 13.82
N LEU A 74 -7.59 -1.39 13.36
CA LEU A 74 -8.00 -1.37 11.97
C LEU A 74 -7.68 -0.02 11.33
N ASN A 75 -6.99 -0.05 10.21
CA ASN A 75 -6.77 1.06 9.31
C ASN A 75 -7.66 0.94 8.06
N LEU A 76 -8.47 1.96 7.78
CA LEU A 76 -9.20 2.10 6.52
C LEU A 76 -8.43 3.06 5.61
N ASN A 77 -8.01 2.59 4.43
CA ASN A 77 -7.19 3.38 3.51
C ASN A 77 -8.01 3.92 2.33
N PHE A 78 -7.89 5.21 2.09
CA PHE A 78 -8.58 5.91 1.01
C PHE A 78 -7.61 6.70 0.13
N PHE A 79 -8.07 7.06 -1.08
CA PHE A 79 -7.35 7.93 -2.01
C PHE A 79 -7.96 9.32 -2.03
N CYS A 80 -7.10 10.34 -2.24
CA CYS A 80 -7.51 11.75 -2.32
C CYS A 80 -7.14 12.37 -3.67
N HIS A 81 -6.99 11.55 -4.70
CA HIS A 81 -6.75 12.04 -6.06
C HIS A 81 -7.95 12.82 -6.61
N GLN A 82 -7.69 13.68 -7.58
CA GLN A 82 -8.75 14.39 -8.29
C GLN A 82 -9.17 13.57 -9.52
N LEU A 83 -10.48 13.34 -9.66
CA LEU A 83 -11.05 12.82 -10.90
C LEU A 83 -11.21 13.99 -11.87
N GLY A 84 -10.46 13.94 -12.98
CA GLY A 84 -10.70 14.83 -14.12
C GLY A 84 -11.79 14.28 -15.05
N ASP A 85 -12.05 15.02 -16.13
CA ASP A 85 -12.92 14.55 -17.21
C ASP A 85 -12.37 13.23 -17.78
N PRO A 86 -13.27 12.33 -18.25
CA PRO A 86 -12.84 11.11 -18.92
C PRO A 86 -11.91 11.43 -20.10
N PRO A 87 -10.72 10.84 -20.16
CA PRO A 87 -9.78 11.11 -21.24
C PRO A 87 -10.22 10.49 -22.55
N ASP A 88 -9.75 11.05 -23.67
CA ASP A 88 -9.77 10.33 -24.94
C ASP A 88 -8.77 9.15 -24.88
N GLU A 89 -9.26 7.93 -24.98
CA GLU A 89 -8.48 6.70 -24.93
C GLU A 89 -8.01 6.22 -26.31
N ALA A 90 -8.33 6.91 -27.41
CA ALA A 90 -8.08 6.43 -28.77
C ALA A 90 -6.60 6.09 -29.01
N ALA A 91 -5.70 6.97 -28.59
CA ALA A 91 -4.24 6.76 -28.70
C ALA A 91 -3.78 5.55 -27.86
N TRP A 92 -4.31 5.37 -26.65
CA TRP A 92 -3.97 4.24 -25.79
C TRP A 92 -4.50 2.92 -26.36
N ARG A 93 -5.74 2.90 -26.83
CA ARG A 93 -6.34 1.74 -27.48
C ARG A 93 -5.60 1.36 -28.78
N ALA A 94 -5.08 2.33 -29.54
CA ALA A 94 -4.24 2.07 -30.71
C ALA A 94 -2.91 1.39 -30.34
N VAL A 95 -2.27 1.79 -29.26
CA VAL A 95 -1.07 1.12 -28.72
C VAL A 95 -1.37 -0.32 -28.30
N LEU A 96 -2.55 -0.57 -27.73
CA LEU A 96 -2.97 -1.90 -27.28
C LEU A 96 -3.53 -2.80 -28.39
N ALA A 97 -3.83 -2.27 -29.58
CA ALA A 97 -4.45 -3.03 -30.67
C ALA A 97 -3.73 -4.32 -31.07
N PRO A 98 -2.37 -4.38 -31.17
CA PRO A 98 -1.67 -5.63 -31.45
C PRO A 98 -1.90 -6.72 -30.40
N PHE A 99 -1.98 -6.32 -29.12
CA PHE A 99 -2.20 -7.25 -28.01
C PHE A 99 -3.64 -7.77 -27.98
N TYR A 100 -4.64 -6.92 -28.31
CA TYR A 100 -6.01 -7.37 -28.50
C TYR A 100 -6.11 -8.43 -29.61
N ALA A 101 -5.44 -8.20 -30.74
CA ALA A 101 -5.42 -9.16 -31.84
C ALA A 101 -4.73 -10.48 -31.45
N GLN A 102 -3.62 -10.41 -30.72
CA GLN A 102 -2.88 -11.58 -30.23
C GLN A 102 -3.74 -12.44 -29.29
N GLU A 103 -4.47 -11.81 -28.37
CA GLU A 103 -5.29 -12.52 -27.37
C GLU A 103 -6.71 -12.85 -27.90
N GLY A 104 -7.05 -12.43 -29.15
CA GLY A 104 -8.37 -12.67 -29.73
C GLY A 104 -9.51 -11.95 -29.01
N VAL A 105 -9.24 -10.78 -28.44
CA VAL A 105 -10.21 -9.96 -27.69
C VAL A 105 -10.29 -8.55 -28.28
N GLY A 106 -11.28 -7.76 -27.83
CA GLY A 106 -11.40 -6.33 -28.14
C GLY A 106 -11.27 -5.47 -26.89
N PRO A 107 -11.26 -4.14 -27.07
CA PRO A 107 -11.35 -3.23 -25.93
C PRO A 107 -12.68 -3.44 -25.19
N PRO A 108 -12.74 -3.23 -23.87
CA PRO A 108 -13.97 -3.42 -23.10
C PRO A 108 -15.07 -2.49 -23.58
N VAL A 109 -16.27 -3.04 -23.73
CA VAL A 109 -17.48 -2.28 -24.14
C VAL A 109 -17.98 -1.42 -22.97
N THR A 110 -17.94 -1.97 -21.76
CA THR A 110 -18.31 -1.24 -20.54
C THR A 110 -17.06 -1.05 -19.69
N PRO A 111 -16.65 0.21 -19.42
CA PRO A 111 -15.50 0.45 -18.57
C PRO A 111 -15.73 -0.11 -17.15
N PRO A 112 -14.72 -0.70 -16.51
CA PRO A 112 -14.82 -1.08 -15.11
C PRO A 112 -14.94 0.16 -14.21
N PRO A 113 -15.49 0.02 -13.00
CA PRO A 113 -15.58 1.13 -12.06
C PRO A 113 -14.18 1.65 -11.71
N LEU A 114 -14.07 2.98 -11.67
CA LEU A 114 -12.83 3.66 -11.31
C LEU A 114 -12.66 3.74 -9.77
N ARG A 115 -11.42 3.94 -9.35
CA ARG A 115 -11.13 4.29 -7.95
C ARG A 115 -11.74 5.63 -7.62
N ALA A 116 -12.60 5.67 -6.60
CA ALA A 116 -13.23 6.90 -6.14
C ALA A 116 -12.34 7.60 -5.09
N PRO A 117 -12.20 8.93 -5.14
CA PRO A 117 -11.60 9.69 -4.06
C PRO A 117 -12.51 9.68 -2.83
N PHE A 118 -11.90 9.89 -1.64
CA PHE A 118 -12.65 10.02 -0.39
C PHE A 118 -13.57 11.24 -0.41
N ASP A 119 -14.83 11.04 -0.09
CA ASP A 119 -15.88 12.06 -0.13
C ASP A 119 -16.68 12.14 1.19
N ALA A 120 -17.69 13.00 1.21
CA ALA A 120 -18.54 13.20 2.37
C ALA A 120 -19.37 11.96 2.75
N ALA A 121 -19.83 11.20 1.77
CA ALA A 121 -20.60 9.96 2.01
C ALA A 121 -19.72 8.89 2.64
N MET A 122 -18.49 8.73 2.13
CA MET A 122 -17.54 7.80 2.71
C MET A 122 -17.08 8.25 4.11
N CYS A 123 -16.95 9.56 4.36
CA CYS A 123 -16.67 10.11 5.68
C CYS A 123 -17.77 9.76 6.69
N GLU A 124 -19.04 9.94 6.33
CA GLU A 124 -20.18 9.55 7.16
C GLU A 124 -20.17 8.05 7.52
N LEU A 125 -19.83 7.20 6.55
CA LEU A 125 -19.69 5.78 6.82
C LEU A 125 -18.54 5.49 7.79
N VAL A 126 -17.39 6.12 7.61
CA VAL A 126 -16.23 5.97 8.53
C VAL A 126 -16.59 6.43 9.94
N GLU A 127 -17.36 7.50 10.10
CA GLU A 127 -17.87 7.94 11.40
C GLU A 127 -18.75 6.89 12.09
N GLN A 128 -19.59 6.19 11.31
CA GLN A 128 -20.41 5.08 11.82
C GLN A 128 -19.56 3.88 12.20
N LEU A 129 -18.57 3.54 11.36
CA LEU A 129 -17.70 2.37 11.54
C LEU A 129 -16.66 2.56 12.65
N ARG A 130 -16.25 3.80 12.99
CA ARG A 130 -15.30 4.08 14.07
C ARG A 130 -14.03 3.20 14.03
N PRO A 131 -13.24 3.20 12.93
CA PRO A 131 -11.94 2.53 12.93
C PRO A 131 -10.98 3.26 13.87
N GLN A 132 -9.93 2.59 14.31
CA GLN A 132 -8.85 3.23 15.09
C GLN A 132 -8.05 4.20 14.23
N ILE A 133 -7.91 3.90 12.93
CA ILE A 133 -7.00 4.59 12.02
C ILE A 133 -7.70 4.80 10.67
N VAL A 134 -7.47 5.96 10.06
CA VAL A 134 -7.73 6.22 8.64
C VAL A 134 -6.47 6.73 7.98
N SER A 135 -6.09 6.15 6.86
CA SER A 135 -4.94 6.58 6.07
C SER A 135 -5.35 7.11 4.70
N PHE A 136 -4.62 8.13 4.25
CA PHE A 136 -4.87 8.80 2.97
C PHE A 136 -3.65 8.71 2.07
N HIS A 137 -3.91 8.46 0.78
CA HIS A 137 -2.93 8.39 -0.29
C HIS A 137 -3.24 9.45 -1.35
N PHE A 138 -2.23 10.07 -1.97
CA PHE A 138 -2.37 11.21 -2.89
C PHE A 138 -2.88 12.49 -2.22
N GLY A 139 -2.30 12.86 -1.08
CA GLY A 139 -2.68 14.02 -0.29
C GLY A 139 -3.72 13.70 0.77
N LEU A 140 -4.53 14.71 1.10
CA LEU A 140 -5.57 14.64 2.13
C LEU A 140 -6.92 15.07 1.55
N PRO A 141 -8.06 14.63 2.14
CA PRO A 141 -9.37 15.12 1.77
C PRO A 141 -9.57 16.56 2.22
N GLU A 142 -10.73 17.12 1.91
CA GLU A 142 -11.12 18.47 2.35
C GLU A 142 -10.95 18.64 3.88
N PRO A 143 -10.46 19.80 4.36
CA PRO A 143 -10.18 20.02 5.78
C PRO A 143 -11.38 19.72 6.70
N ARG A 144 -12.60 20.07 6.29
CA ARG A 144 -13.83 19.78 7.05
C ARG A 144 -14.06 18.29 7.30
N LEU A 145 -13.65 17.40 6.36
CA LEU A 145 -13.78 15.96 6.54
C LEU A 145 -12.72 15.43 7.52
N LEU A 146 -11.50 15.98 7.47
CA LEU A 146 -10.47 15.65 8.46
C LEU A 146 -10.88 16.07 9.88
N GLU A 147 -11.46 17.24 10.05
CA GLU A 147 -11.96 17.74 11.35
C GLU A 147 -13.02 16.80 11.94
N ARG A 148 -13.95 16.31 11.09
CA ARG A 148 -14.95 15.33 11.51
C ARG A 148 -14.32 14.04 12.05
N LEU A 149 -13.34 13.48 11.34
CA LEU A 149 -12.63 12.28 11.76
C LEU A 149 -11.83 12.49 13.06
N ARG A 150 -11.15 13.65 13.18
CA ARG A 150 -10.41 14.02 14.40
C ARG A 150 -11.31 14.15 15.63
N ALA A 151 -12.49 14.75 15.48
CA ALA A 151 -13.46 14.88 16.55
C ALA A 151 -13.88 13.54 17.17
N LEU A 152 -13.69 12.44 16.44
CA LEU A 152 -13.96 11.09 16.91
C LEU A 152 -12.75 10.39 17.53
N GLY A 153 -11.59 11.06 17.61
CA GLY A 153 -10.35 10.49 18.11
C GLY A 153 -9.65 9.53 17.16
N ILE A 154 -10.12 9.42 15.91
CA ILE A 154 -9.51 8.54 14.88
C ILE A 154 -8.11 9.04 14.56
N ALA A 155 -7.12 8.13 14.53
CA ALA A 155 -5.77 8.45 14.10
C ALA A 155 -5.71 8.68 12.59
N ILE A 156 -5.13 9.79 12.16
CA ILE A 156 -5.01 10.13 10.74
C ILE A 156 -3.58 9.91 10.28
N ILE A 157 -3.43 9.14 9.21
CA ILE A 157 -2.14 8.90 8.54
C ILE A 157 -2.15 9.57 7.16
N GLY A 158 -1.13 10.39 6.88
CA GLY A 158 -0.84 10.89 5.53
C GLY A 158 0.34 10.13 4.91
N ASN A 159 0.38 10.07 3.58
CA ASN A 159 1.51 9.48 2.85
C ASN A 159 2.37 10.56 2.21
N ALA A 160 3.70 10.48 2.37
CA ALA A 160 4.67 11.38 1.78
C ALA A 160 5.74 10.60 1.03
N THR A 161 6.09 11.06 -0.18
CA THR A 161 7.21 10.55 -0.99
C THR A 161 8.42 11.49 -0.95
N THR A 162 8.24 12.69 -0.40
CA THR A 162 9.27 13.72 -0.25
C THR A 162 9.19 14.39 1.13
N VAL A 163 10.29 15.07 1.52
CA VAL A 163 10.31 15.87 2.76
C VAL A 163 9.34 17.04 2.67
N ALA A 164 9.18 17.65 1.50
CA ALA A 164 8.24 18.76 1.31
C ALA A 164 6.79 18.31 1.54
N GLU A 165 6.41 17.14 1.05
CA GLU A 165 5.09 16.56 1.32
C GLU A 165 4.90 16.26 2.82
N ALA A 166 5.93 15.73 3.48
CA ALA A 166 5.88 15.47 4.92
C ALA A 166 5.75 16.77 5.74
N GLN A 167 6.43 17.83 5.35
CA GLN A 167 6.28 19.16 5.96
C GLN A 167 4.86 19.71 5.76
N TRP A 168 4.29 19.57 4.57
CA TRP A 168 2.91 19.98 4.30
C TRP A 168 1.90 19.19 5.14
N LEU A 169 2.18 17.92 5.45
CA LEU A 169 1.33 17.06 6.28
C LEU A 169 1.48 17.33 7.79
N SER A 170 2.59 17.93 8.24
CA SER A 170 3.06 17.88 9.62
C SER A 170 2.11 18.42 10.69
N ASP A 171 1.28 19.41 10.34
CA ASP A 171 0.26 20.00 11.21
C ASP A 171 -1.16 19.40 10.98
N LYS A 172 -1.27 18.47 10.03
CA LYS A 172 -2.54 17.95 9.52
C LYS A 172 -2.81 16.49 9.84
N VAL A 173 -1.81 15.74 10.33
CA VAL A 173 -1.94 14.31 10.58
C VAL A 173 -1.21 13.89 11.84
N ASP A 174 -1.59 12.76 12.41
CA ASP A 174 -0.93 12.18 13.59
C ASP A 174 0.32 11.38 13.21
N LEU A 175 0.27 10.71 12.04
CA LEU A 175 1.34 9.85 11.55
C LEU A 175 1.60 10.11 10.06
N ILE A 176 2.85 9.94 9.65
CA ILE A 176 3.26 10.09 8.24
C ILE A 176 3.92 8.80 7.77
N ILE A 177 3.40 8.20 6.69
CA ILE A 177 4.10 7.16 5.96
C ILE A 177 5.18 7.82 5.11
N ALA A 178 6.44 7.51 5.38
CA ALA A 178 7.58 7.84 4.54
C ALA A 178 7.71 6.76 3.45
N GLN A 179 7.04 6.98 2.32
CA GLN A 179 7.02 6.03 1.20
C GLN A 179 8.23 6.25 0.29
N GLY A 180 9.23 5.39 0.41
CA GLY A 180 10.40 5.42 -0.46
C GLY A 180 10.15 4.87 -1.85
N GLY A 181 11.08 5.14 -2.77
CA GLY A 181 11.04 4.69 -4.16
C GLY A 181 11.11 3.18 -4.33
N GLU A 182 11.49 2.42 -3.29
CA GLU A 182 11.51 0.96 -3.24
C GLU A 182 10.14 0.34 -3.02
N ALA A 183 9.13 1.15 -2.62
CA ALA A 183 7.79 0.66 -2.32
C ALA A 183 7.08 0.14 -3.57
N GLY A 184 6.36 -0.97 -3.44
CA GLY A 184 5.46 -1.51 -4.47
C GLY A 184 4.16 -0.71 -4.56
N GLY A 185 3.49 -0.82 -5.71
CA GLY A 185 2.24 -0.11 -5.98
C GLY A 185 2.46 1.36 -6.28
N HIS A 186 1.39 2.15 -6.15
CA HIS A 186 1.37 3.56 -6.54
C HIS A 186 2.30 4.43 -5.69
N ALA A 187 3.07 5.29 -6.34
CA ALA A 187 3.77 6.38 -5.67
C ALA A 187 2.75 7.45 -5.26
N GLY A 188 2.63 7.70 -3.97
CA GLY A 188 1.58 8.57 -3.41
C GLY A 188 1.90 10.05 -3.41
N HIS A 189 2.74 10.53 -4.35
CA HIS A 189 3.10 11.94 -4.49
C HIS A 189 1.90 12.81 -4.81
N PHE A 190 1.87 14.05 -4.33
CA PHE A 190 0.73 14.94 -4.49
C PHE A 190 1.07 16.45 -4.61
N LEU A 191 2.25 16.91 -4.24
CA LEU A 191 2.64 18.31 -4.42
C LEU A 191 3.29 18.56 -5.76
N ASP A 192 4.33 17.81 -6.09
CA ASP A 192 5.11 17.93 -7.32
C ASP A 192 5.11 16.61 -8.10
N GLY A 193 5.76 16.59 -9.28
CA GLY A 193 6.02 15.36 -10.02
C GLY A 193 6.81 14.34 -9.17
N TYR A 194 6.63 13.07 -9.44
CA TYR A 194 7.30 12.00 -8.73
C TYR A 194 8.82 12.10 -8.79
N ARG A 195 9.44 12.19 -7.63
CA ARG A 195 10.90 12.20 -7.44
C ARG A 195 11.25 11.12 -6.42
N PRO A 196 11.66 9.93 -6.84
CA PRO A 196 11.91 8.83 -5.93
C PRO A 196 13.08 9.15 -4.98
N VAL A 197 12.85 8.99 -3.69
CA VAL A 197 13.86 9.07 -2.63
C VAL A 197 13.92 7.69 -1.98
N GLY A 198 15.14 7.21 -1.64
CA GLY A 198 15.32 5.93 -0.96
C GLY A 198 14.66 5.94 0.43
N THR A 199 14.04 4.83 0.80
CA THR A 199 13.23 4.69 2.02
C THR A 199 13.98 5.11 3.28
N LEU A 200 15.24 4.66 3.46
CA LEU A 200 16.02 4.98 4.65
C LEU A 200 16.37 6.48 4.72
N ALA A 201 16.78 7.07 3.58
CA ALA A 201 17.10 8.50 3.49
C ALA A 201 15.85 9.35 3.78
N LEU A 202 14.70 9.01 3.16
CA LEU A 202 13.44 9.72 3.37
C LEU A 202 12.97 9.62 4.82
N THR A 203 12.98 8.41 5.38
CA THR A 203 12.60 8.16 6.79
C THR A 203 13.43 9.01 7.74
N ARG A 204 14.76 9.02 7.58
CA ARG A 204 15.67 9.80 8.42
C ARG A 204 15.42 11.30 8.28
N ALA A 205 15.26 11.79 7.05
CA ALA A 205 15.06 13.21 6.80
C ALA A 205 13.74 13.71 7.42
N ILE A 206 12.63 12.97 7.25
CA ILE A 206 11.35 13.33 7.85
C ILE A 206 11.42 13.25 9.39
N ALA A 207 11.99 12.18 9.95
CA ALA A 207 12.11 12.03 11.40
C ALA A 207 12.97 13.13 12.02
N ALA A 208 14.00 13.60 11.33
CA ALA A 208 14.87 14.69 11.80
C ALA A 208 14.20 16.06 11.71
N SER A 209 13.40 16.31 10.65
CA SER A 209 12.74 17.61 10.47
C SER A 209 11.59 17.85 11.44
N GLY A 210 10.88 16.81 11.86
CA GLY A 210 9.71 16.91 12.75
C GLY A 210 10.05 17.10 14.24
N GLY A 211 11.31 16.87 14.66
CA GLY A 211 11.67 16.87 16.08
C GLY A 211 10.82 15.90 16.90
N ASP A 212 10.85 15.97 18.22
CA ASP A 212 10.11 15.05 19.12
C ASP A 212 8.59 15.29 19.13
N ALA A 213 8.15 16.49 18.79
CA ALA A 213 6.74 16.90 18.76
C ALA A 213 6.05 16.67 17.40
N GLY A 214 6.79 16.33 16.36
CA GLY A 214 6.23 16.09 15.03
C GLY A 214 5.49 14.76 14.91
N PRO A 215 4.78 14.55 13.79
CA PRO A 215 4.07 13.31 13.51
C PRO A 215 4.96 12.07 13.62
N ILE A 216 4.36 10.95 14.01
CA ILE A 216 5.06 9.67 14.10
C ILE A 216 5.34 9.18 12.67
N VAL A 217 6.60 8.86 12.36
CA VAL A 217 7.01 8.39 11.04
C VAL A 217 6.84 6.86 10.93
N ILE A 218 6.23 6.41 9.85
CA ILE A 218 6.12 5.00 9.47
C ILE A 218 6.94 4.80 8.20
N ALA A 219 8.01 4.01 8.24
CA ALA A 219 8.83 3.73 7.07
C ALA A 219 8.12 2.73 6.14
N ALA A 220 8.07 2.98 4.83
CA ALA A 220 7.46 2.09 3.86
C ALA A 220 8.26 2.00 2.55
N GLY A 221 8.58 0.80 2.12
CA GLY A 221 9.33 0.51 0.88
C GLY A 221 10.60 -0.28 1.15
N GLY A 222 10.79 -1.38 0.43
CA GLY A 222 11.99 -2.22 0.54
C GLY A 222 12.18 -2.94 1.88
N ILE A 223 11.22 -2.87 2.79
CA ILE A 223 11.27 -3.51 4.12
C ILE A 223 10.49 -4.82 4.07
N ALA A 224 11.18 -5.96 4.29
CA ALA A 224 10.57 -7.28 4.20
C ALA A 224 10.91 -8.22 5.37
N ASP A 225 11.83 -7.83 6.25
CA ASP A 225 12.32 -8.62 7.37
C ASP A 225 12.57 -7.78 8.63
N ALA A 226 12.94 -8.44 9.71
CA ALA A 226 13.21 -7.81 11.00
C ALA A 226 14.42 -6.84 10.96
N ALA A 227 15.42 -7.11 10.11
CA ALA A 227 16.60 -6.25 9.95
C ALA A 227 16.21 -4.90 9.32
N GLY A 228 15.36 -4.93 8.27
CA GLY A 228 14.82 -3.72 7.68
C GLY A 228 13.96 -2.92 8.64
N ILE A 229 13.12 -3.58 9.45
CA ILE A 229 12.33 -2.92 10.50
C ILE A 229 13.27 -2.27 11.52
N ALA A 230 14.26 -3.00 12.05
CA ALA A 230 15.20 -2.48 13.03
C ALA A 230 15.98 -1.25 12.51
N ALA A 231 16.40 -1.29 11.23
CA ALA A 231 17.06 -0.16 10.56
C ALA A 231 16.16 1.08 10.52
N ALA A 232 14.89 0.91 10.11
CA ALA A 232 13.91 2.00 10.06
C ALA A 232 13.67 2.63 11.44
N LEU A 233 13.51 1.81 12.50
CA LEU A 233 13.33 2.29 13.87
C LEU A 233 14.56 3.04 14.37
N ARG A 234 15.78 2.58 14.06
CA ARG A 234 17.03 3.29 14.41
C ARG A 234 17.17 4.63 13.71
N LEU A 235 16.58 4.81 12.55
CA LEU A 235 16.54 6.07 11.82
C LEU A 235 15.48 7.04 12.35
N GLY A 236 14.68 6.64 13.32
CA GLY A 236 13.68 7.49 13.98
C GLY A 236 12.24 7.21 13.57
N ALA A 237 11.97 6.14 12.83
CA ALA A 237 10.59 5.69 12.62
C ALA A 237 9.97 5.15 13.93
N GLY A 238 8.67 5.31 14.08
CA GLY A 238 7.89 4.68 15.15
C GLY A 238 7.39 3.28 14.74
N ALA A 239 7.32 2.99 13.42
CA ALA A 239 6.91 1.71 12.89
C ALA A 239 7.41 1.51 11.45
N ALA A 240 7.23 0.30 10.92
CA ALA A 240 7.41 -0.01 9.50
C ALA A 240 6.11 -0.53 8.89
N GLN A 241 5.80 -0.08 7.67
CA GLN A 241 4.69 -0.61 6.86
C GLN A 241 5.24 -1.59 5.81
N LEU A 242 4.77 -2.81 5.87
CA LEU A 242 5.16 -3.89 4.98
C LEU A 242 4.01 -4.24 4.02
N GLY A 243 4.30 -4.22 2.71
CA GLY A 243 3.35 -4.64 1.66
C GLY A 243 3.74 -6.00 1.09
N THR A 244 4.80 -6.02 0.28
CA THR A 244 5.21 -7.19 -0.50
C THR A 244 5.52 -8.43 0.36
N ALA A 245 6.05 -8.24 1.56
CA ALA A 245 6.25 -9.34 2.50
C ALA A 245 4.94 -10.10 2.80
N TYR A 246 3.83 -9.37 2.98
CA TYR A 246 2.50 -9.95 3.18
C TYR A 246 1.89 -10.57 1.92
N LEU A 247 2.36 -10.25 0.72
CA LEU A 247 1.92 -10.93 -0.51
C LEU A 247 2.33 -12.40 -0.54
N HIS A 248 3.38 -12.78 0.17
CA HIS A 248 3.79 -14.18 0.34
C HIS A 248 2.88 -14.98 1.28
N SER A 249 1.98 -14.32 2.01
CA SER A 249 1.09 -15.00 2.96
C SER A 249 -0.03 -15.78 2.27
N ALA A 250 -0.54 -16.79 2.96
CA ALA A 250 -1.64 -17.64 2.48
C ALA A 250 -2.94 -16.84 2.26
N GLU A 251 -3.18 -15.81 3.08
CA GLU A 251 -4.36 -14.94 3.02
C GLU A 251 -4.28 -13.89 1.91
N SER A 252 -3.14 -13.75 1.23
CA SER A 252 -3.02 -12.88 0.06
C SER A 252 -3.82 -13.42 -1.12
N THR A 253 -4.59 -12.55 -1.76
CA THR A 253 -5.49 -12.90 -2.87
C THR A 253 -4.85 -12.72 -4.25
N ILE A 254 -3.53 -12.55 -4.32
CA ILE A 254 -2.81 -12.43 -5.60
C ILE A 254 -2.92 -13.72 -6.43
N SER A 255 -2.90 -13.58 -7.76
CA SER A 255 -2.91 -14.72 -8.68
C SER A 255 -1.66 -15.61 -8.52
N ALA A 256 -1.77 -16.86 -8.99
CA ALA A 256 -0.62 -17.76 -9.04
C ALA A 256 0.53 -17.19 -9.88
N ALA A 257 0.22 -16.51 -10.99
CA ALA A 257 1.20 -15.83 -11.84
C ALA A 257 1.93 -14.71 -11.07
N HIS A 258 1.19 -13.89 -10.29
CA HIS A 258 1.80 -12.85 -9.46
C HIS A 258 2.70 -13.46 -8.37
N ARG A 259 2.22 -14.51 -7.71
CA ARG A 259 3.00 -15.21 -6.67
C ARG A 259 4.28 -15.83 -7.21
N ALA A 260 4.25 -16.38 -8.42
CA ALA A 260 5.46 -16.89 -9.09
C ALA A 260 6.44 -15.76 -9.42
N ALA A 261 5.94 -14.64 -9.99
CA ALA A 261 6.75 -13.48 -10.37
C ALA A 261 7.45 -12.82 -9.18
N LEU A 262 6.87 -12.83 -7.97
CA LEU A 262 7.50 -12.29 -6.75
C LEU A 262 8.89 -12.89 -6.45
N ARG A 263 9.17 -14.10 -6.91
CA ARG A 263 10.44 -14.79 -6.67
C ARG A 263 11.57 -14.27 -7.54
N GLU A 264 11.26 -13.75 -8.72
CA GLU A 264 12.25 -13.24 -9.69
C GLU A 264 12.71 -11.83 -9.37
N GLY A 265 11.89 -11.05 -8.70
CA GLY A 265 12.26 -9.82 -7.99
C GLY A 265 12.57 -8.58 -8.82
N GLU A 266 12.67 -8.66 -10.15
CA GLU A 266 12.95 -7.48 -10.98
C GLU A 266 11.71 -6.55 -11.04
N THR A 267 11.81 -5.35 -10.48
CA THR A 267 10.73 -4.38 -10.44
C THR A 267 11.07 -3.10 -11.18
N VAL A 268 10.07 -2.51 -11.81
CA VAL A 268 10.17 -1.21 -12.50
C VAL A 268 9.03 -0.28 -12.08
N VAL A 269 9.21 1.02 -12.22
CA VAL A 269 8.13 2.00 -12.09
C VAL A 269 7.45 2.15 -13.45
N THR A 270 6.12 2.03 -13.48
CA THR A 270 5.32 2.05 -14.70
C THR A 270 4.05 2.89 -14.52
N ASN A 271 3.53 3.45 -15.63
CA ASN A 271 2.21 4.09 -15.68
C ASN A 271 1.18 3.28 -16.48
N LEU A 272 1.56 2.14 -17.06
CA LEU A 272 0.74 1.42 -18.03
C LEU A 272 -0.59 0.90 -17.47
N PHE A 273 -0.59 0.44 -16.22
CA PHE A 273 -1.73 -0.29 -15.65
C PHE A 273 -2.78 0.59 -14.97
N SER A 274 -2.47 1.83 -14.67
CA SER A 274 -3.42 2.71 -13.98
C SER A 274 -3.36 4.17 -14.44
N GLY A 275 -2.29 4.54 -15.16
CA GLY A 275 -2.00 5.94 -15.52
C GLY A 275 -1.21 6.71 -14.47
N GLY A 276 -1.16 6.20 -13.23
CA GLY A 276 -0.29 6.71 -12.18
C GLY A 276 1.02 5.92 -12.11
N LEU A 277 2.09 6.59 -11.71
CA LEU A 277 3.38 5.92 -11.51
C LEU A 277 3.28 4.95 -10.34
N ALA A 278 3.59 3.68 -10.60
CA ALA A 278 3.51 2.61 -9.62
C ALA A 278 4.60 1.57 -9.89
N ARG A 279 5.13 0.95 -8.83
CA ARG A 279 6.17 -0.07 -8.95
C ARG A 279 5.57 -1.47 -8.98
N GLY A 280 5.93 -2.25 -9.98
CA GLY A 280 5.57 -3.66 -10.11
C GLY A 280 6.66 -4.47 -10.80
N ILE A 281 6.46 -5.76 -10.86
CA ILE A 281 7.36 -6.70 -11.55
C ILE A 281 7.17 -6.54 -13.06
N ARG A 282 8.27 -6.59 -13.81
CA ARG A 282 8.27 -6.57 -15.27
C ARG A 282 7.43 -7.73 -15.82
N ASN A 283 6.73 -7.45 -16.91
CA ASN A 283 5.94 -8.46 -17.63
C ASN A 283 5.95 -8.17 -19.14
N ALA A 284 5.30 -9.02 -19.92
CA ALA A 284 5.32 -8.94 -21.38
C ALA A 284 4.87 -7.58 -21.94
N LEU A 285 3.87 -6.93 -21.35
CA LEU A 285 3.45 -5.60 -21.80
C LEU A 285 4.54 -4.55 -21.58
N ILE A 286 5.17 -4.55 -20.40
CA ILE A 286 6.26 -3.62 -20.09
C ILE A 286 7.45 -3.83 -21.04
N ASP A 287 7.77 -5.09 -21.35
CA ASP A 287 8.87 -5.44 -22.26
C ASP A 287 8.59 -4.97 -23.69
N ALA A 288 7.35 -5.06 -24.13
CA ALA A 288 6.95 -4.72 -25.50
C ALA A 288 6.88 -3.21 -25.76
N ILE A 289 6.38 -2.40 -24.80
CA ILE A 289 6.11 -0.97 -25.05
C ILE A 289 6.86 -0.02 -24.09
N GLY A 290 7.74 -0.57 -23.27
CA GLY A 290 8.47 0.19 -22.23
C GLY A 290 7.66 0.42 -20.95
N PRO A 291 8.32 0.77 -19.85
CA PRO A 291 7.65 0.91 -18.55
C PRO A 291 6.77 2.15 -18.44
N VAL A 292 7.05 3.20 -19.22
CA VAL A 292 6.26 4.45 -19.21
C VAL A 292 5.89 4.80 -20.64
N HIS A 293 4.61 5.00 -20.89
CA HIS A 293 4.10 5.34 -22.21
C HIS A 293 3.23 6.60 -22.17
N PRO A 294 3.49 7.61 -23.06
CA PRO A 294 2.78 8.89 -23.02
C PRO A 294 1.29 8.79 -23.42
N ALA A 295 0.91 7.77 -24.17
CA ALA A 295 -0.49 7.53 -24.55
C ALA A 295 -1.33 6.91 -23.42
N ALA A 296 -0.71 6.38 -22.35
CA ALA A 296 -1.45 5.85 -21.21
C ALA A 296 -2.22 6.99 -20.52
N PRO A 297 -3.56 6.91 -20.44
CA PRO A 297 -4.37 7.94 -19.81
C PRO A 297 -3.95 8.16 -18.36
N ARG A 298 -4.15 9.38 -17.85
CA ARG A 298 -3.82 9.71 -16.45
C ARG A 298 -4.63 8.85 -15.48
N PHE A 299 -4.06 8.66 -14.31
CA PHE A 299 -4.72 7.96 -13.20
C PHE A 299 -6.13 8.53 -12.91
N PRO A 300 -7.13 7.68 -12.73
CA PRO A 300 -7.08 6.21 -12.65
C PRO A 300 -7.51 5.48 -13.94
N HIS A 301 -7.46 6.11 -15.11
CA HIS A 301 -8.16 5.70 -16.33
C HIS A 301 -7.47 4.59 -17.15
N ALA A 302 -6.13 4.49 -17.17
CA ALA A 302 -5.43 3.57 -18.08
C ALA A 302 -5.80 2.08 -17.88
N SER A 303 -6.28 1.70 -16.71
CA SER A 303 -6.67 0.32 -16.40
C SER A 303 -7.88 -0.19 -17.17
N ALA A 304 -8.76 0.71 -17.62
CA ALA A 304 -9.99 0.33 -18.30
C ALA A 304 -9.70 -0.44 -19.60
N ALA A 305 -8.85 0.09 -20.47
CA ALA A 305 -8.49 -0.53 -21.74
C ALA A 305 -7.78 -1.89 -21.58
N LEU A 306 -7.15 -2.16 -20.44
CA LEU A 306 -6.45 -3.43 -20.17
C LEU A 306 -7.36 -4.54 -19.65
N ALA A 307 -8.61 -4.26 -19.30
CA ALA A 307 -9.46 -5.19 -18.55
C ALA A 307 -9.63 -6.55 -19.24
N GLU A 308 -9.91 -6.58 -20.55
CA GLU A 308 -10.12 -7.83 -21.30
C GLU A 308 -8.81 -8.59 -21.52
N LEU A 309 -7.71 -7.89 -21.84
CA LEU A 309 -6.38 -8.49 -21.97
C LEU A 309 -5.97 -9.17 -20.66
N ARG A 310 -6.15 -8.46 -19.56
CA ARG A 310 -5.85 -8.96 -18.24
C ARG A 310 -6.68 -10.19 -17.88
N ARG A 311 -8.00 -10.11 -18.07
CA ARG A 311 -8.92 -11.21 -17.77
C ARG A 311 -8.54 -12.49 -18.56
N THR A 312 -8.22 -12.33 -19.83
CA THR A 312 -7.85 -13.45 -20.72
C THR A 312 -6.52 -14.08 -20.31
N ALA A 313 -5.49 -13.26 -20.08
CA ALA A 313 -4.19 -13.76 -19.68
C ALA A 313 -4.22 -14.41 -18.28
N GLU A 314 -4.87 -13.78 -17.29
CA GLU A 314 -5.03 -14.33 -15.95
C GLU A 314 -5.82 -15.65 -15.97
N GLY A 315 -6.84 -15.76 -16.80
CA GLY A 315 -7.61 -17.01 -17.03
C GLY A 315 -6.75 -18.15 -17.60
N ALA A 316 -5.68 -17.81 -18.35
CA ALA A 316 -4.68 -18.74 -18.85
C ALA A 316 -3.45 -18.90 -17.89
N GLY A 317 -3.51 -18.38 -16.68
CA GLY A 317 -2.43 -18.46 -15.69
C GLY A 317 -1.23 -17.55 -15.97
N ARG A 318 -1.38 -16.53 -16.86
CA ARG A 318 -0.33 -15.59 -17.26
C ARG A 318 -0.52 -14.21 -16.63
N GLY A 319 0.58 -13.52 -16.33
CA GLY A 319 0.58 -12.18 -15.76
C GLY A 319 0.91 -11.06 -16.76
N ASP A 320 0.85 -11.33 -18.06
CA ASP A 320 1.39 -10.51 -19.15
C ASP A 320 0.87 -9.06 -19.17
N TYR A 321 -0.39 -8.87 -18.78
CA TYR A 321 -1.07 -7.56 -18.76
C TYR A 321 -1.52 -7.16 -17.36
N SER A 322 -1.07 -7.86 -16.32
CA SER A 322 -1.49 -7.62 -14.95
C SER A 322 -0.55 -6.67 -14.21
N PRO A 323 -1.06 -5.76 -13.37
CA PRO A 323 -0.23 -4.96 -12.50
C PRO A 323 0.32 -5.84 -11.37
N LEU A 324 1.46 -6.44 -11.58
CA LEU A 324 2.13 -7.29 -10.59
C LEU A 324 2.83 -6.42 -9.54
N TRP A 325 2.04 -5.67 -8.76
CA TRP A 325 2.58 -4.70 -7.81
C TRP A 325 3.47 -5.35 -6.76
N ALA A 326 4.72 -4.90 -6.69
CA ALA A 326 5.72 -5.39 -5.75
C ALA A 326 6.81 -4.35 -5.52
N GLY A 327 7.35 -4.27 -4.30
CA GLY A 327 8.51 -3.46 -3.96
C GLY A 327 9.82 -4.18 -4.30
N GLN A 328 10.93 -3.46 -4.20
CA GLN A 328 12.27 -3.98 -4.55
C GLN A 328 12.76 -5.14 -3.66
N ALA A 329 12.15 -5.33 -2.48
CA ALA A 329 12.44 -6.47 -1.61
C ALA A 329 11.52 -7.69 -1.89
N ALA A 330 10.97 -7.82 -3.10
CA ALA A 330 9.97 -8.84 -3.43
C ALA A 330 10.46 -10.28 -3.18
N ALA A 331 11.72 -10.57 -3.45
CA ALA A 331 12.31 -11.89 -3.22
C ALA A 331 12.71 -12.15 -1.76
N ILE A 332 12.86 -11.09 -0.94
CA ILE A 332 13.20 -11.23 0.48
C ILE A 332 11.99 -11.77 1.25
N GLY A 333 12.19 -12.84 2.02
CA GLY A 333 11.12 -13.49 2.78
C GLY A 333 10.20 -14.38 1.94
N ALA A 334 10.51 -14.56 0.64
CA ALA A 334 9.82 -15.58 -0.15
C ALA A 334 10.06 -16.97 0.45
N PRO A 335 9.00 -17.77 0.69
CA PRO A 335 9.19 -19.12 1.19
C PRO A 335 9.97 -19.97 0.15
N PRO A 336 10.75 -20.98 0.58
CA PRO A 336 11.44 -21.85 -0.35
C PRO A 336 10.47 -22.46 -1.38
N PRO A 337 10.94 -22.77 -2.62
CA PRO A 337 10.10 -23.43 -3.62
C PRO A 337 9.50 -24.73 -3.06
N GLY A 338 8.21 -24.95 -3.30
CA GLY A 338 7.48 -26.13 -2.84
C GLY A 338 7.01 -26.11 -1.37
N THR A 339 7.33 -25.06 -0.60
CA THR A 339 6.78 -24.90 0.74
C THR A 339 5.45 -24.14 0.70
N PRO A 340 4.47 -24.52 1.53
CA PRO A 340 3.25 -23.72 1.68
C PRO A 340 3.58 -22.30 2.15
N PRO A 341 2.85 -21.27 1.66
CA PRO A 341 3.01 -19.91 2.16
C PRO A 341 2.65 -19.84 3.66
N PRO A 342 3.43 -19.08 4.46
CA PRO A 342 3.10 -18.87 5.88
C PRO A 342 1.79 -18.09 6.01
N GLY A 343 1.07 -18.24 7.11
CA GLY A 343 -0.04 -17.36 7.45
C GLY A 343 0.48 -15.96 7.82
N ALA A 344 -0.29 -14.92 7.52
CA ALA A 344 0.08 -13.54 7.83
C ALA A 344 0.23 -13.29 9.36
N GLN A 345 -0.54 -13.99 10.19
CA GLN A 345 -0.35 -13.97 11.64
C GLN A 345 1.04 -14.51 12.01
N GLN A 346 1.40 -15.69 11.50
CA GLN A 346 2.70 -16.33 11.76
C GLN A 346 3.87 -15.44 11.28
N LEU A 347 3.74 -14.82 10.09
CA LEU A 347 4.71 -13.86 9.58
C LEU A 347 4.89 -12.68 10.55
N THR A 348 3.80 -12.08 11.00
CA THR A 348 3.83 -10.95 11.92
C THR A 348 4.50 -11.31 13.25
N GLU A 349 4.12 -12.44 13.83
CA GLU A 349 4.69 -12.93 15.08
C GLU A 349 6.18 -13.28 14.94
N TRP A 350 6.57 -13.87 13.81
CA TRP A 350 7.97 -14.15 13.50
C TRP A 350 8.79 -12.86 13.39
N LEU A 351 8.32 -11.88 12.60
CA LEU A 351 8.98 -10.58 12.47
C LEU A 351 9.15 -9.89 13.83
N ALA A 352 8.14 -9.95 14.68
CA ALA A 352 8.19 -9.35 16.02
C ALA A 352 9.23 -10.03 16.92
N ARG A 353 9.31 -11.36 16.91
CA ARG A 353 10.32 -12.13 17.69
C ARG A 353 11.74 -11.83 17.20
N GLU A 354 11.98 -11.90 15.89
CA GLU A 354 13.30 -11.61 15.31
C GLU A 354 13.73 -10.17 15.59
N LEU A 355 12.79 -9.22 15.47
CA LEU A 355 13.06 -7.81 15.80
C LEU A 355 13.48 -7.66 17.27
N ALA A 356 12.77 -8.30 18.19
CA ALA A 356 13.13 -8.27 19.62
C ALA A 356 14.52 -8.86 19.85
N ALA A 357 14.80 -10.04 19.30
CA ALA A 357 16.10 -10.69 19.43
C ALA A 357 17.26 -9.85 18.85
N MET A 358 17.08 -9.22 17.69
CA MET A 358 18.08 -8.32 17.08
C MET A 358 18.34 -7.07 17.94
N LEU A 359 17.32 -6.56 18.57
CA LEU A 359 17.44 -5.39 19.42
C LEU A 359 17.98 -5.76 20.81
N GLU A 360 17.85 -7.01 21.24
CA GLU A 360 18.42 -7.54 22.47
C GLU A 360 19.90 -7.96 22.33
N GLY A 361 20.29 -8.53 21.21
CA GLY A 361 21.65 -8.99 20.95
C GLY A 361 22.65 -7.88 20.56
N ALA A 362 22.19 -6.66 20.36
CA ALA A 362 23.01 -5.50 19.96
C ALA A 362 23.46 -4.62 21.17
N ALA A 363 23.40 -5.13 22.40
CA ALA A 363 23.83 -4.44 23.65
C ALA A 363 25.22 -4.84 24.09
#